data_7b1b544de0563422b3366591e2f79688
#
_entry.id   7b1b544de0563422b3366591e2f79688
#
_cell.length_a   1.000
_cell.length_b   1.000
_cell.length_c   1.000
_cell.angle_alpha   90.00
_cell.angle_beta   90.00
_cell.angle_gamma   90.00
#
_symmetry.space_group_name_H-M   'P 1'
#
loop_
_entity.id
_entity.type
_entity.pdbx_description
1 polymer ?
#
loop_
_entity_poly.entity_id
_entity_poly.type
_entity_poly.pdbx_seq_one_letter_code
_entity_poly.pdbx_strand_id
1 'polypeptide(L)'
;MDRAEKKELVAELNGVFKKTAVVVVAHYSGLTVAQMQNLRKQMREAGASVQVAKNRLAKIALEGTDVASIGSLMRGPTLIAYSDDPVAAPKVAVAFAKDFDKLVILGGAMGTT
;
A
#
# COMPACT_ATOMS: atom_id res chain seq x y z
N MET A 1 -4.79 19.67 3.07
CA MET A 1 -3.97 19.13 4.17
C MET A 1 -2.95 20.14 4.63
N ASP A 2 -2.98 20.52 5.90
CA ASP A 2 -2.01 21.45 6.43
C ASP A 2 -0.71 20.72 6.86
N ARG A 3 0.27 21.51 7.36
CA ARG A 3 1.58 20.95 7.71
C ARG A 3 1.51 19.95 8.87
N ALA A 4 0.64 20.22 9.86
CA ALA A 4 0.49 19.31 11.00
C ALA A 4 -0.14 18.00 10.60
N GLU A 5 -1.18 18.03 9.75
CA GLU A 5 -1.83 16.83 9.22
C GLU A 5 -0.86 15.99 8.39
N LYS A 6 -0.01 16.64 7.60
CA LYS A 6 1.01 15.93 6.80
C LYS A 6 2.01 15.23 7.69
N LYS A 7 2.45 15.87 8.77
CA LYS A 7 3.38 15.24 9.72
C LYS A 7 2.74 14.04 10.43
N GLU A 8 1.48 14.16 10.81
CA GLU A 8 0.74 13.08 11.45
C GLU A 8 0.60 11.89 10.49
N LEU A 9 0.26 12.13 9.22
CA LEU A 9 0.14 11.08 8.23
C LEU A 9 1.47 10.38 8.01
N VAL A 10 2.56 11.12 7.88
CA VAL A 10 3.89 10.54 7.71
C VAL A 10 4.27 9.68 8.91
N ALA A 11 4.02 10.16 10.14
CA ALA A 11 4.33 9.41 11.35
C ALA A 11 3.51 8.13 11.44
N GLU A 12 2.24 8.19 11.09
CA GLU A 12 1.35 7.04 11.08
C GLU A 12 1.80 5.99 10.08
N LEU A 13 2.08 6.42 8.84
CA LEU A 13 2.57 5.51 7.80
C LEU A 13 3.93 4.91 8.17
N ASN A 14 4.83 5.70 8.75
CA ASN A 14 6.13 5.19 9.19
C ASN A 14 5.95 4.08 10.24
N GLY A 15 5.04 4.28 11.18
CA GLY A 15 4.71 3.27 12.19
C GLY A 15 4.18 1.99 11.56
N VAL A 16 3.32 2.11 10.55
CA VAL A 16 2.79 0.98 9.80
C VAL A 16 3.93 0.24 9.09
N PHE A 17 4.79 0.96 8.37
CA PHE A 17 5.88 0.35 7.61
C PHE A 17 6.92 -0.34 8.50
N LYS A 18 7.07 0.10 9.74
CA LYS A 18 7.98 -0.55 10.69
C LYS A 18 7.42 -1.86 11.25
N LYS A 19 6.09 -1.99 11.30
CA LYS A 19 5.42 -3.14 11.90
C LYS A 19 4.96 -4.17 10.88
N THR A 20 4.74 -3.75 9.64
CA THR A 20 4.18 -4.63 8.61
C THR A 20 5.19 -5.69 8.17
N ALA A 21 4.69 -6.89 7.85
CA ALA A 21 5.52 -7.96 7.30
C ALA A 21 5.72 -7.82 5.80
N VAL A 22 4.75 -7.21 5.09
CA VAL A 22 4.81 -7.06 3.63
C VAL A 22 4.07 -5.80 3.20
N VAL A 23 4.59 -5.15 2.16
CA VAL A 23 3.95 -3.99 1.51
C VAL A 23 3.92 -4.24 0.01
N VAL A 24 2.77 -4.01 -0.62
CA VAL A 24 2.60 -4.13 -2.07
C VAL A 24 2.19 -2.77 -2.61
N VAL A 25 2.83 -2.35 -3.72
CA VAL A 25 2.53 -1.09 -4.40
C VAL A 25 1.86 -1.39 -5.73
N ALA A 26 0.74 -0.74 -6.02
CA ALA A 26 0.01 -0.93 -7.26
C ALA A 26 -0.58 0.39 -7.76
N HIS A 27 -0.77 0.49 -9.08
CA HIS A 27 -1.51 1.59 -9.71
C HIS A 27 -2.99 1.25 -9.76
N TYR A 28 -3.84 2.23 -9.46
CA TYR A 28 -5.29 2.04 -9.43
C TYR A 28 -6.05 2.97 -10.38
N SER A 29 -5.37 3.71 -11.23
CA SER A 29 -5.96 4.80 -12.04
C SER A 29 -7.13 4.36 -12.93
N GLY A 30 -7.20 3.09 -13.30
CA GLY A 30 -8.29 2.56 -14.13
C GLY A 30 -9.43 1.95 -13.33
N LEU A 31 -9.35 1.93 -12.01
CA LEU A 31 -10.39 1.32 -11.17
C LEU A 31 -11.51 2.31 -10.85
N THR A 32 -12.76 1.82 -10.83
CA THR A 32 -13.90 2.60 -10.37
C THR A 32 -13.91 2.69 -8.84
N VAL A 33 -14.71 3.60 -8.30
CA VAL A 33 -14.89 3.71 -6.85
C VAL A 33 -15.42 2.40 -6.27
N ALA A 34 -16.38 1.78 -6.94
CA ALA A 34 -16.93 0.50 -6.51
C ALA A 34 -15.87 -0.61 -6.47
N GLN A 35 -15.00 -0.65 -7.48
CA GLN A 35 -13.90 -1.61 -7.54
C GLN A 35 -12.89 -1.38 -6.43
N MET A 36 -12.57 -0.12 -6.13
CA MET A 36 -11.68 0.23 -5.02
C MET A 36 -12.26 -0.20 -3.68
N GLN A 37 -13.55 0.00 -3.48
CA GLN A 37 -14.22 -0.44 -2.26
C GLN A 37 -14.20 -1.95 -2.12
N ASN A 38 -14.39 -2.67 -3.23
CA ASN A 38 -14.33 -4.13 -3.25
C ASN A 38 -12.91 -4.63 -2.88
N LEU A 39 -11.89 -3.99 -3.42
CA LEU A 39 -10.50 -4.32 -3.09
C LEU A 39 -10.24 -4.15 -1.59
N ARG A 40 -10.66 -3.03 -1.02
CA ARG A 40 -10.51 -2.78 0.41
C ARG A 40 -11.23 -3.80 1.27
N LYS A 41 -12.43 -4.20 0.83
CA LYS A 41 -13.21 -5.23 1.53
C LYS A 41 -12.49 -6.57 1.53
N GLN A 42 -11.99 -7.00 0.36
CA GLN A 42 -11.27 -8.25 0.23
C GLN A 42 -9.97 -8.25 1.07
N MET A 43 -9.26 -7.13 1.07
CA MET A 43 -8.06 -6.98 1.89
C MET A 43 -8.40 -7.10 3.38
N ARG A 44 -9.45 -6.42 3.82
CA ARG A 44 -9.87 -6.46 5.22
C ARG A 44 -10.25 -7.87 5.65
N GLU A 45 -10.95 -8.60 4.81
CA GLU A 45 -11.35 -9.99 5.08
C GLU A 45 -10.15 -10.92 5.20
N ALA A 46 -9.05 -10.61 4.50
CA ALA A 46 -7.83 -11.38 4.57
C ALA A 46 -6.86 -10.94 5.68
N GLY A 47 -7.23 -9.91 6.43
CA GLY A 47 -6.37 -9.37 7.49
C GLY A 47 -5.33 -8.37 6.99
N ALA A 48 -5.54 -7.83 5.79
CA ALA A 48 -4.68 -6.82 5.20
C ALA A 48 -5.38 -5.45 5.18
N SER A 49 -4.65 -4.42 4.80
CA SER A 49 -5.18 -3.07 4.70
C SER A 49 -4.69 -2.40 3.42
N VAL A 50 -5.48 -1.45 2.91
CA VAL A 50 -5.13 -0.66 1.73
C VAL A 50 -5.16 0.81 2.11
N GLN A 51 -4.14 1.55 1.72
CA GLN A 51 -4.08 2.98 1.95
C GLN A 51 -3.65 3.70 0.68
N VAL A 52 -4.35 4.79 0.36
CA VAL A 52 -3.97 5.68 -0.74
C VAL A 52 -3.41 6.94 -0.12
N ALA A 53 -2.16 7.27 -0.44
CA ALA A 53 -1.49 8.44 0.08
C ALA A 53 -0.73 9.13 -1.03
N LYS A 54 -0.43 10.42 -0.85
CA LYS A 54 0.42 11.13 -1.80
C LYS A 54 1.81 10.50 -1.78
N ASN A 55 2.35 10.23 -2.96
CA ASN A 55 3.64 9.54 -3.11
C ASN A 55 4.76 10.19 -2.32
N ARG A 56 4.81 11.53 -2.32
CA ARG A 56 5.84 12.27 -1.59
C ARG A 56 5.80 11.98 -0.09
N LEU A 57 4.59 11.95 0.50
CA LEU A 57 4.42 11.68 1.92
C LEU A 57 4.76 10.23 2.25
N ALA A 58 4.34 9.31 1.38
CA ALA A 58 4.64 7.90 1.55
C ALA A 58 6.15 7.63 1.47
N LYS A 59 6.86 8.29 0.54
CA LYS A 59 8.32 8.16 0.43
C LYS A 59 9.02 8.63 1.69
N ILE A 60 8.57 9.74 2.28
CA ILE A 60 9.13 10.23 3.53
C ILE A 60 8.89 9.23 4.67
N ALA A 61 7.67 8.65 4.70
CA ALA A 61 7.31 7.67 5.72
C ALA A 61 8.11 6.36 5.61
N LEU A 62 8.62 6.03 4.43
CA LEU A 62 9.43 4.84 4.20
C LEU A 62 10.86 4.97 4.73
N GLU A 63 11.34 6.18 4.94
CA GLU A 63 12.72 6.41 5.38
C GLU A 63 13.01 5.67 6.69
N GLY A 64 14.11 4.94 6.72
CA GLY A 64 14.53 4.19 7.90
C GLY A 64 13.75 2.91 8.15
N THR A 65 12.91 2.47 7.20
CA THR A 65 12.14 1.23 7.33
C THR A 65 12.73 0.13 6.46
N ASP A 66 12.38 -1.13 6.78
CA ASP A 66 12.85 -2.29 6.02
C ASP A 66 12.21 -2.38 4.63
N VAL A 67 11.13 -1.65 4.41
CA VAL A 67 10.41 -1.65 3.14
C VAL A 67 10.70 -0.39 2.30
N ALA A 68 11.74 0.35 2.64
CA ALA A 68 12.09 1.61 1.95
C ALA A 68 12.35 1.44 0.46
N SER A 69 12.71 0.23 0.01
CA SER A 69 12.97 -0.07 -1.40
C SER A 69 11.79 0.21 -2.31
N ILE A 70 10.54 0.17 -1.80
CA ILE A 70 9.37 0.43 -2.62
C ILE A 70 9.21 1.92 -2.98
N GLY A 71 9.97 2.80 -2.38
CA GLY A 71 9.91 4.25 -2.67
C GLY A 71 10.09 4.57 -4.15
N SER A 72 10.95 3.81 -4.85
CA SER A 72 11.19 4.00 -6.28
C SER A 72 9.97 3.63 -7.14
N LEU A 73 9.01 2.87 -6.60
CA LEU A 73 7.80 2.46 -7.30
C LEU A 73 6.66 3.46 -7.13
N MET A 74 6.80 4.44 -6.25
CA MET A 74 5.75 5.39 -5.89
C MET A 74 5.64 6.50 -6.94
N ARG A 75 5.08 6.17 -8.10
CA ARG A 75 4.88 7.11 -9.21
C ARG A 75 3.43 7.06 -9.68
N GLY A 76 2.83 8.22 -9.93
CA GLY A 76 1.46 8.32 -10.39
C GLY A 76 0.45 7.93 -9.31
N PRO A 77 -0.78 7.59 -9.68
CA PRO A 77 -1.82 7.23 -8.72
C PRO A 77 -1.59 5.81 -8.18
N THR A 78 -0.90 5.72 -7.04
CA THR A 78 -0.55 4.45 -6.40
C THR A 78 -1.32 4.23 -5.12
N LEU A 79 -1.56 2.95 -4.81
CA LEU A 79 -2.03 2.52 -3.51
C LEU A 79 -1.00 1.61 -2.86
N ILE A 80 -1.09 1.50 -1.56
CA ILE A 80 -0.22 0.64 -0.76
C ILE A 80 -1.11 -0.35 -0.03
N ALA A 81 -0.85 -1.65 -0.24
CA ALA A 81 -1.49 -2.72 0.52
C ALA A 81 -0.45 -3.32 1.46
N TYR A 82 -0.83 -3.54 2.69
CA TYR A 82 0.11 -4.05 3.70
C TYR A 82 -0.60 -5.00 4.66
N SER A 83 0.16 -5.91 5.25
CA SER A 83 -0.38 -6.87 6.22
C SER A 83 0.72 -7.37 7.15
N ASP A 84 0.31 -7.85 8.32
CA ASP A 84 1.22 -8.53 9.26
C ASP A 84 1.51 -9.95 8.79
N ASP A 85 0.60 -10.55 8.04
CA ASP A 85 0.81 -11.83 7.37
C ASP A 85 1.54 -11.58 6.05
N PRO A 86 2.73 -12.15 5.83
CA PRO A 86 3.50 -11.88 4.62
C PRO A 86 2.84 -12.37 3.33
N VAL A 87 1.78 -13.15 3.42
CA VAL A 87 1.06 -13.70 2.26
C VAL A 87 -0.24 -12.95 1.98
N ALA A 88 -0.92 -12.41 2.99
CA ALA A 88 -2.28 -11.89 2.85
C ALA A 88 -2.40 -10.76 1.83
N ALA A 89 -1.60 -9.70 1.95
CA ALA A 89 -1.70 -8.56 1.03
C ALA A 89 -1.33 -8.94 -0.41
N PRO A 90 -0.19 -9.62 -0.70
CA PRO A 90 0.15 -10.01 -2.05
C PRO A 90 -0.87 -10.95 -2.68
N LYS A 91 -1.38 -11.92 -1.91
CA LYS A 91 -2.35 -12.89 -2.39
C LYS A 91 -3.63 -12.21 -2.89
N VAL A 92 -4.18 -11.31 -2.10
CA VAL A 92 -5.39 -10.58 -2.47
C VAL A 92 -5.13 -9.64 -3.64
N ALA A 93 -4.00 -8.93 -3.64
CA ALA A 93 -3.63 -8.01 -4.72
C ALA A 93 -3.51 -8.74 -6.05
N VAL A 94 -2.82 -9.88 -6.09
CA VAL A 94 -2.65 -10.67 -7.33
C VAL A 94 -3.99 -11.23 -7.79
N ALA A 95 -4.79 -11.78 -6.89
CA ALA A 95 -6.11 -12.32 -7.23
C ALA A 95 -7.03 -11.22 -7.79
N PHE A 96 -7.03 -10.06 -7.18
CA PHE A 96 -7.82 -8.92 -7.65
C PHE A 96 -7.36 -8.45 -9.03
N ALA A 97 -6.05 -8.39 -9.25
CA ALA A 97 -5.48 -7.95 -10.54
C ALA A 97 -5.84 -8.90 -11.69
N LYS A 98 -6.04 -10.19 -11.41
CA LYS A 98 -6.49 -11.15 -12.42
C LYS A 98 -7.92 -10.88 -12.88
N ASP A 99 -8.80 -10.45 -11.95
CA ASP A 99 -10.18 -10.15 -12.26
C ASP A 99 -10.35 -8.74 -12.80
N PHE A 100 -9.51 -7.81 -12.35
CA PHE A 100 -9.56 -6.40 -12.71
C PHE A 100 -8.18 -5.94 -13.16
N ASP A 101 -7.90 -6.07 -14.46
CA ASP A 101 -6.59 -5.79 -15.05
C ASP A 101 -6.16 -4.31 -14.95
N LYS A 102 -7.06 -3.43 -14.56
CA LYS A 102 -6.74 -2.02 -14.30
C LYS A 102 -5.95 -1.81 -13.02
N LEU A 103 -5.93 -2.81 -12.12
CA LEU A 103 -5.01 -2.80 -11.00
C LEU A 103 -3.65 -3.35 -11.48
N VAL A 104 -2.66 -2.49 -11.55
CA VAL A 104 -1.33 -2.86 -12.03
C VAL A 104 -0.39 -2.91 -10.84
N ILE A 105 0.07 -4.10 -10.50
CA ILE A 105 1.01 -4.31 -9.39
C ILE A 105 2.40 -3.90 -9.86
N LEU A 106 2.99 -2.92 -9.17
CA LEU A 106 4.33 -2.42 -9.51
C LEU A 106 5.43 -3.20 -8.82
N GLY A 107 5.15 -3.71 -7.64
CA GLY A 107 6.13 -4.45 -6.85
C GLY A 107 5.77 -4.40 -5.38
N GLY A 108 6.70 -4.84 -4.55
CA GLY A 108 6.51 -4.85 -3.12
C GLY A 108 7.81 -5.11 -2.39
N ALA A 109 7.75 -5.08 -1.07
CA ALA A 109 8.88 -5.37 -0.20
C ALA A 109 8.40 -6.12 1.03
N MET A 110 9.25 -6.96 1.58
CA MET A 110 8.97 -7.68 2.83
C MET A 110 9.77 -7.05 3.94
N GLY A 111 9.11 -6.84 5.07
CA GLY A 111 9.81 -6.42 6.28
C GLY A 111 10.60 -7.57 6.88
N THR A 112 11.59 -7.22 7.70
CA THR A 112 12.37 -8.21 8.44
C THR A 112 11.65 -8.52 9.75
N THR A 113 11.02 -9.66 9.82
CA THR A 113 10.41 -10.13 11.07
C THR A 113 11.04 -11.43 11.49
#